data_7cd1eb6fb5fbee4c54c5aec77d0f39ff
#
_entry.id   7cd1eb6fb5fbee4c54c5aec77d0f39ff
#
_cell.length_a   1.000
_cell.length_b   1.000
_cell.length_c   1.000
_cell.angle_alpha   90.00
_cell.angle_beta   90.00
_cell.angle_gamma   90.00
#
_symmetry.space_group_name_H-M   'P 1'
#
loop_
_entity.id
_entity.type
_entity.pdbx_description
1 polymer ?
#
loop_
_entity_poly.entity_id
_entity_poly.type
_entity_poly.pdbx_seq_one_letter_code
_entity_poly.pdbx_strand_id
1 'polypeptide(L)'
;KDRLEAMLGLEGRDVAASTFHSCCVRILRRDIERLGYTKSFTIYDTDDSLRVIKDAMGELNINDKLFKPKAVLGEISRAKDTMTSPKEYLLTVGSDYRRQEIAKVYQKYQSKLLQANALDFDDIICKTVELFEQFPDVLEYYQNRWRYILVDEYQDTNHAQFRLVSLLARKYQNLCVVGDDDQSIYKFRGASIENIIS
;
A
#
# COMPACT_ATOMS: atom_id res chain seq x y z
N LYS A 1 1.89 -16.71 -15.11
CA LYS A 1 1.75 -16.35 -16.53
C LYS A 1 1.77 -17.59 -17.39
N ASP A 2 2.76 -18.47 -17.25
CA ASP A 2 2.92 -19.72 -18.00
C ASP A 2 1.67 -20.62 -17.97
N ARG A 3 0.98 -20.67 -16.82
CA ARG A 3 -0.27 -21.42 -16.68
C ARG A 3 -1.43 -20.81 -17.49
N LEU A 4 -1.48 -19.48 -17.58
CA LEU A 4 -2.48 -18.77 -18.39
C LEU A 4 -2.20 -18.95 -19.89
N GLU A 5 -0.93 -18.88 -20.29
CA GLU A 5 -0.53 -19.13 -21.67
C GLU A 5 -0.83 -20.59 -22.09
N ALA A 6 -0.65 -21.55 -21.17
CA ALA A 6 -1.00 -22.95 -21.40
C ALA A 6 -2.52 -23.19 -21.55
N MET A 7 -3.34 -22.40 -20.85
CA MET A 7 -4.81 -22.54 -20.90
C MET A 7 -5.48 -21.75 -22.03
N LEU A 8 -4.96 -20.57 -22.35
CA LEU A 8 -5.58 -19.61 -23.27
C LEU A 8 -4.81 -19.45 -24.59
N GLY A 9 -3.69 -20.14 -24.75
CA GLY A 9 -2.87 -20.03 -25.96
C GLY A 9 -2.31 -18.62 -26.16
N LEU A 10 -2.34 -18.11 -27.40
CA LEU A 10 -1.81 -16.79 -27.75
C LEU A 10 -2.53 -15.64 -27.02
N GLU A 11 -3.82 -15.80 -26.73
CA GLU A 11 -4.60 -14.78 -26.01
C GLU A 11 -4.14 -14.61 -24.55
N GLY A 12 -3.56 -15.64 -23.93
CA GLY A 12 -2.99 -15.57 -22.59
C GLY A 12 -1.78 -14.64 -22.47
N ARG A 13 -1.11 -14.30 -23.57
CA ARG A 13 0.05 -13.40 -23.59
C ARG A 13 -0.32 -11.96 -23.30
N ASP A 14 -1.52 -11.56 -23.63
CA ASP A 14 -2.01 -10.20 -23.42
C ASP A 14 -2.53 -9.97 -21.98
N VAL A 15 -2.62 -11.05 -21.18
CA VAL A 15 -3.05 -10.96 -19.79
C VAL A 15 -1.89 -10.53 -18.89
N ALA A 16 -2.05 -9.39 -18.25
CA ALA A 16 -1.11 -8.90 -17.25
C ALA A 16 -1.39 -9.54 -15.88
N ALA A 17 -0.74 -10.67 -15.59
CA ALA A 17 -0.84 -11.33 -14.29
C ALA A 17 0.36 -10.96 -13.41
N SER A 18 0.09 -10.45 -12.20
CA SER A 18 1.12 -10.08 -11.22
C SER A 18 0.52 -9.94 -9.83
N THR A 19 1.37 -9.95 -8.80
CA THR A 19 0.96 -9.57 -7.44
C THR A 19 0.67 -8.07 -7.38
N PHE A 20 -0.07 -7.64 -6.35
CA PHE A 20 -0.29 -6.20 -6.06
C PHE A 20 1.03 -5.42 -6.01
N HIS A 21 2.00 -5.92 -5.25
CA HIS A 21 3.29 -5.25 -5.09
C HIS A 21 4.06 -5.14 -6.41
N SER A 22 4.15 -6.22 -7.17
CA SER A 22 4.84 -6.21 -8.47
C SER A 22 4.20 -5.26 -9.48
N CYS A 23 2.88 -5.19 -9.49
CA CYS A 23 2.14 -4.25 -10.31
C CYS A 23 2.44 -2.80 -9.91
N CYS A 24 2.34 -2.50 -8.60
CA CYS A 24 2.60 -1.17 -8.05
C CYS A 24 4.05 -0.72 -8.27
N VAL A 25 5.03 -1.61 -8.11
CA VAL A 25 6.44 -1.27 -8.39
C VAL A 25 6.62 -0.82 -9.83
N ARG A 26 6.00 -1.49 -10.79
CA ARG A 26 6.08 -1.07 -12.21
C ARG A 26 5.45 0.30 -12.45
N ILE A 27 4.30 0.57 -11.82
CA ILE A 27 3.64 1.88 -11.88
C ILE A 27 4.56 2.96 -11.30
N LEU A 28 5.11 2.72 -10.12
CA LEU A 28 5.97 3.67 -9.41
C LEU A 28 7.29 3.91 -10.15
N ARG A 29 7.91 2.88 -10.74
CA ARG A 29 9.12 3.06 -11.55
C ARG A 29 8.90 4.00 -12.74
N ARG A 30 7.67 4.10 -13.22
CA ARG A 30 7.33 5.02 -14.30
C ARG A 30 7.06 6.45 -13.83
N ASP A 31 6.26 6.61 -12.77
CA ASP A 31 5.62 7.90 -12.45
C ASP A 31 5.90 8.44 -11.04
N ILE A 32 6.71 7.77 -10.21
CA ILE A 32 6.93 8.15 -8.81
C ILE A 32 7.58 9.54 -8.64
N GLU A 33 8.22 10.06 -9.66
CA GLU A 33 8.83 11.41 -9.62
C GLU A 33 7.81 12.49 -9.27
N ARG A 34 6.54 12.27 -9.61
CA ARG A 34 5.43 13.14 -9.22
C ARG A 34 5.25 13.27 -7.70
N LEU A 35 5.73 12.29 -6.93
CA LEU A 35 5.66 12.26 -5.46
C LEU A 35 6.97 12.68 -4.77
N GLY A 36 7.95 13.18 -5.52
CA GLY A 36 9.22 13.66 -4.96
C GLY A 36 10.31 12.59 -4.77
N TYR A 37 10.08 11.38 -5.25
CA TYR A 37 11.10 10.32 -5.32
C TYR A 37 11.77 10.32 -6.68
N THR A 38 12.86 9.56 -6.80
CA THR A 38 13.43 9.23 -8.12
C THR A 38 13.02 7.82 -8.54
N LYS A 39 13.07 7.53 -9.83
CA LYS A 39 12.72 6.20 -10.37
C LYS A 39 13.65 5.08 -9.87
N SER A 40 14.85 5.43 -9.40
CA SER A 40 15.84 4.51 -8.82
C SER A 40 15.63 4.26 -7.32
N PHE A 41 14.44 4.51 -6.79
CA PHE A 41 14.14 4.28 -5.39
C PHE A 41 14.46 2.86 -4.92
N THR A 42 14.91 2.74 -3.68
CA THR A 42 15.19 1.46 -3.03
C THR A 42 13.96 0.96 -2.28
N ILE A 43 13.73 -0.35 -2.31
CA ILE A 43 12.70 -1.01 -1.51
C ILE A 43 13.36 -1.57 -0.26
N TYR A 44 12.93 -1.07 0.90
CA TYR A 44 13.42 -1.52 2.21
C TYR A 44 12.64 -2.74 2.69
N ASP A 45 13.35 -3.77 3.11
CA ASP A 45 12.77 -4.91 3.82
C ASP A 45 12.47 -4.58 5.30
N THR A 46 12.01 -5.56 6.04
CA THR A 46 11.68 -5.39 7.46
C THR A 46 12.90 -4.98 8.30
N ASP A 47 14.08 -5.54 8.02
CA ASP A 47 15.29 -5.23 8.77
C ASP A 47 15.78 -3.82 8.48
N ASP A 48 15.75 -3.40 7.22
CA ASP A 48 16.05 -2.02 6.83
C ASP A 48 15.08 -1.04 7.49
N SER A 49 13.79 -1.34 7.46
CA SER A 49 12.75 -0.52 8.09
C SER A 49 12.94 -0.40 9.60
N LEU A 50 13.31 -1.49 10.28
CA LEU A 50 13.61 -1.48 11.71
C LEU A 50 14.82 -0.61 12.05
N ARG A 51 15.86 -0.59 11.21
CA ARG A 51 16.99 0.33 11.40
C ARG A 51 16.54 1.79 11.35
N VAL A 52 15.72 2.14 10.36
CA VAL A 52 15.19 3.51 10.25
C VAL A 52 14.31 3.87 11.44
N ILE A 53 13.50 2.94 11.94
CA ILE A 53 12.71 3.15 13.18
C ILE A 53 13.61 3.43 14.38
N LYS A 54 14.67 2.62 14.58
CA LYS A 54 15.62 2.81 15.67
C LYS A 54 16.33 4.17 15.59
N ASP A 55 16.74 4.56 14.38
CA ASP A 55 17.36 5.87 14.16
C ASP A 55 16.39 7.01 14.47
N ALA A 56 15.15 6.92 14.01
CA ALA A 56 14.12 7.91 14.29
C ALA A 56 13.83 8.03 15.79
N MET A 57 13.72 6.91 16.49
CA MET A 57 13.51 6.86 17.93
C MET A 57 14.70 7.47 18.69
N GLY A 58 15.93 7.17 18.26
CA GLY A 58 17.15 7.74 18.82
C GLY A 58 17.21 9.26 18.71
N GLU A 59 16.89 9.80 17.55
CA GLU A 59 16.85 11.24 17.29
C GLU A 59 15.73 11.95 18.10
N LEU A 60 14.64 11.24 18.39
CA LEU A 60 13.53 11.76 19.20
C LEU A 60 13.71 11.52 20.70
N ASN A 61 14.82 10.90 21.13
CA ASN A 61 15.08 10.51 22.51
C ASN A 61 13.98 9.61 23.11
N ILE A 62 13.41 8.72 22.29
CA ILE A 62 12.39 7.76 22.71
C ILE A 62 13.07 6.48 23.17
N ASN A 63 12.74 6.02 24.38
CA ASN A 63 13.34 4.84 24.98
C ASN A 63 12.85 3.56 24.30
N ASP A 64 13.77 2.80 23.69
CA ASP A 64 13.50 1.55 22.97
C ASP A 64 13.11 0.37 23.90
N LYS A 65 13.35 0.50 25.20
CA LYS A 65 12.87 -0.49 26.19
C LYS A 65 11.39 -0.32 26.50
N LEU A 66 10.89 0.90 26.49
CA LEU A 66 9.47 1.23 26.69
C LEU A 66 8.67 1.07 25.38
N PHE A 67 9.27 1.49 24.28
CA PHE A 67 8.69 1.42 22.94
C PHE A 67 9.52 0.46 22.09
N LYS A 68 9.10 -0.79 22.02
CA LYS A 68 9.83 -1.78 21.20
C LYS A 68 9.78 -1.39 19.73
N PRO A 69 10.93 -1.24 19.04
CA PRO A 69 10.97 -0.79 17.65
C PRO A 69 10.09 -1.64 16.71
N LYS A 70 10.07 -2.95 16.92
CA LYS A 70 9.24 -3.87 16.12
C LYS A 70 7.74 -3.63 16.33
N ALA A 71 7.33 -3.31 17.55
CA ALA A 71 5.93 -2.97 17.85
C ALA A 71 5.54 -1.62 17.23
N VAL A 72 6.43 -0.63 17.28
CA VAL A 72 6.23 0.67 16.64
C VAL A 72 6.10 0.52 15.13
N LEU A 73 6.97 -0.24 14.49
CA LEU A 73 6.86 -0.53 13.06
C LEU A 73 5.54 -1.22 12.73
N GLY A 74 5.08 -2.16 13.56
CA GLY A 74 3.79 -2.82 13.40
C GLY A 74 2.59 -1.86 13.48
N GLU A 75 2.63 -0.87 14.37
CA GLU A 75 1.60 0.19 14.44
C GLU A 75 1.60 1.06 13.17
N ILE A 76 2.77 1.43 12.69
CA ILE A 76 2.93 2.20 11.44
C ILE A 76 2.40 1.40 10.25
N SER A 77 2.73 0.11 10.16
CA SER A 77 2.25 -0.78 9.11
C SER A 77 0.71 -0.86 9.11
N ARG A 78 0.08 -1.00 10.28
CA ARG A 78 -1.39 -0.98 10.41
C ARG A 78 -2.00 0.35 9.95
N ALA A 79 -1.36 1.47 10.28
CA ALA A 79 -1.80 2.78 9.79
C ALA A 79 -1.72 2.88 8.27
N LYS A 80 -0.66 2.36 7.66
CA LYS A 80 -0.51 2.32 6.20
C LYS A 80 -1.54 1.38 5.54
N ASP A 81 -1.83 0.23 6.14
CA ASP A 81 -2.86 -0.70 5.65
C ASP A 81 -4.24 -0.04 5.54
N THR A 82 -4.52 0.94 6.38
CA THR A 82 -5.75 1.74 6.35
C THR A 82 -5.59 3.09 5.65
N MET A 83 -4.50 3.31 4.94
CA MET A 83 -4.20 4.57 4.25
C MET A 83 -4.15 5.79 5.16
N THR A 84 -3.80 5.60 6.44
CA THR A 84 -3.68 6.68 7.42
C THR A 84 -2.27 7.28 7.34
N SER A 85 -2.15 8.51 6.85
CA SER A 85 -0.90 9.25 6.78
C SER A 85 -0.37 9.61 8.18
N PRO A 86 0.92 9.97 8.33
CA PRO A 86 1.46 10.46 9.60
C PRO A 86 0.66 11.63 10.19
N LYS A 87 0.23 12.55 9.35
CA LYS A 87 -0.58 13.71 9.76
C LYS A 87 -1.97 13.29 10.25
N GLU A 88 -2.64 12.41 9.52
CA GLU A 88 -3.96 11.88 9.91
C GLU A 88 -3.85 11.04 11.19
N TYR A 89 -2.81 10.22 11.32
CA TYR A 89 -2.58 9.44 12.52
C TYR A 89 -2.45 10.34 13.76
N LEU A 90 -1.70 11.44 13.66
CA LEU A 90 -1.57 12.42 14.73
C LEU A 90 -2.92 13.02 15.18
N LEU A 91 -3.86 13.20 14.25
CA LEU A 91 -5.19 13.71 14.59
C LEU A 91 -6.05 12.71 15.36
N THR A 92 -5.72 11.42 15.31
CA THR A 92 -6.50 10.34 15.96
C THR A 92 -6.01 9.95 17.35
N VAL A 93 -4.82 10.42 17.77
CA VAL A 93 -4.18 9.93 19.00
C VAL A 93 -4.75 10.50 20.29
N GLY A 94 -5.40 11.67 20.22
CA GLY A 94 -6.00 12.31 21.40
C GLY A 94 -4.98 12.52 22.53
N SER A 95 -5.36 12.12 23.74
CA SER A 95 -4.51 12.21 24.95
C SER A 95 -3.69 10.93 25.23
N ASP A 96 -3.71 9.94 24.33
CA ASP A 96 -2.93 8.72 24.50
C ASP A 96 -1.44 9.00 24.27
N TYR A 97 -0.69 9.05 25.36
CA TYR A 97 0.75 9.33 25.34
C TYR A 97 1.53 8.36 24.45
N ARG A 98 1.25 7.06 24.53
CA ARG A 98 1.93 6.06 23.70
C ARG A 98 1.70 6.34 22.21
N ARG A 99 0.48 6.60 21.81
CA ARG A 99 0.15 6.89 20.43
C ARG A 99 0.70 8.22 19.95
N GLN A 100 0.77 9.23 20.83
CA GLN A 100 1.44 10.50 20.52
C GLN A 100 2.92 10.30 20.20
N GLU A 101 3.64 9.49 20.97
CA GLU A 101 5.05 9.18 20.71
C GLU A 101 5.22 8.38 19.40
N ILE A 102 4.34 7.41 19.14
CA ILE A 102 4.34 6.68 17.88
C ILE A 102 4.05 7.60 16.68
N ALA A 103 3.17 8.58 16.83
CA ALA A 103 2.90 9.58 15.79
C ALA A 103 4.14 10.37 15.41
N LYS A 104 4.96 10.78 16.41
CA LYS A 104 6.24 11.45 16.16
C LYS A 104 7.22 10.55 15.42
N VAL A 105 7.31 9.28 15.82
CA VAL A 105 8.18 8.30 15.14
C VAL A 105 7.71 8.09 13.71
N TYR A 106 6.41 7.94 13.48
CA TYR A 106 5.85 7.76 12.14
C TYR A 106 6.18 8.92 11.20
N GLN A 107 6.01 10.14 11.67
CA GLN A 107 6.38 11.34 10.89
C GLN A 107 7.88 11.34 10.55
N LYS A 108 8.74 11.06 11.53
CA LYS A 108 10.19 11.04 11.36
C LYS A 108 10.65 9.90 10.45
N TYR A 109 10.06 8.72 10.64
CA TYR A 109 10.30 7.53 9.81
C TYR A 109 10.01 7.79 8.34
N GLN A 110 8.85 8.34 8.05
CA GLN A 110 8.43 8.64 6.68
C GLN A 110 9.32 9.70 6.01
N SER A 111 9.72 10.70 6.78
CA SER A 111 10.68 11.72 6.34
C SER A 111 12.05 11.12 5.99
N LYS A 112 12.55 10.21 6.83
CA LYS A 112 13.83 9.51 6.59
C LYS A 112 13.78 8.62 5.35
N LEU A 113 12.68 7.91 5.13
CA LEU A 113 12.49 7.12 3.90
C LEU A 113 12.53 8.01 2.66
N LEU A 114 11.85 9.14 2.66
CA LEU A 114 11.88 10.09 1.54
C LEU A 114 13.28 10.62 1.29
N GLN A 115 14.00 11.03 2.34
CA GLN A 115 15.38 11.52 2.24
C GLN A 115 16.34 10.46 1.69
N ALA A 116 16.12 9.20 2.03
CA ALA A 116 16.90 8.07 1.52
C ALA A 116 16.46 7.59 0.12
N ASN A 117 15.45 8.21 -0.48
CA ASN A 117 14.79 7.74 -1.70
C ASN A 117 14.39 6.27 -1.60
N ALA A 118 13.74 5.91 -0.50
CA ALA A 118 13.35 4.55 -0.16
C ALA A 118 11.86 4.43 0.12
N LEU A 119 11.32 3.27 -0.19
CA LEU A 119 9.96 2.84 0.16
C LEU A 119 10.06 1.56 1.00
N ASP A 120 9.21 1.43 2.02
CA ASP A 120 8.97 0.13 2.61
C ASP A 120 7.91 -0.67 1.83
N PHE A 121 7.63 -1.90 2.24
CA PHE A 121 6.65 -2.75 1.54
C PHE A 121 5.25 -2.15 1.51
N ASP A 122 4.81 -1.53 2.60
CA ASP A 122 3.49 -0.91 2.67
C ASP A 122 3.40 0.33 1.77
N ASP A 123 4.48 1.09 1.67
CA ASP A 123 4.57 2.27 0.80
C ASP A 123 4.36 1.94 -0.67
N ILE A 124 4.70 0.76 -1.11
CA ILE A 124 4.55 0.36 -2.51
C ILE A 124 3.09 0.50 -2.96
N ILE A 125 2.16 0.03 -2.17
CA ILE A 125 0.73 0.16 -2.46
C ILE A 125 0.22 1.56 -2.10
N CYS A 126 0.55 2.06 -0.91
CA CYS A 126 0.09 3.38 -0.44
C CYS A 126 0.51 4.50 -1.38
N LYS A 127 1.77 4.51 -1.84
CA LYS A 127 2.26 5.54 -2.78
C LYS A 127 1.63 5.41 -4.16
N THR A 128 1.29 4.23 -4.60
CA THR A 128 0.55 4.05 -5.85
C THR A 128 -0.87 4.62 -5.74
N VAL A 129 -1.57 4.38 -4.64
CA VAL A 129 -2.89 4.98 -4.38
C VAL A 129 -2.78 6.50 -4.31
N GLU A 130 -1.82 7.02 -3.57
CA GLU A 130 -1.55 8.46 -3.45
C GLU A 130 -1.28 9.09 -4.82
N LEU A 131 -0.45 8.45 -5.65
CA LEU A 131 -0.16 8.87 -7.02
C LEU A 131 -1.43 8.96 -7.86
N PHE A 132 -2.30 7.98 -7.80
CA PHE A 132 -3.55 7.96 -8.56
C PHE A 132 -4.55 9.01 -8.08
N GLU A 133 -4.61 9.29 -6.79
CA GLU A 133 -5.51 10.28 -6.23
C GLU A 133 -5.05 11.71 -6.51
N GLN A 134 -3.75 11.97 -6.48
CA GLN A 134 -3.20 13.29 -6.73
C GLN A 134 -3.03 13.60 -8.23
N PHE A 135 -2.85 12.59 -9.07
CA PHE A 135 -2.58 12.73 -10.49
C PHE A 135 -3.54 11.92 -11.35
N PRO A 136 -4.74 12.46 -11.64
CA PRO A 136 -5.78 11.76 -12.39
C PRO A 136 -5.35 11.31 -13.80
N ASP A 137 -4.41 11.99 -14.43
CA ASP A 137 -3.86 11.62 -15.73
C ASP A 137 -3.08 10.30 -15.67
N VAL A 138 -2.34 10.07 -14.59
CA VAL A 138 -1.65 8.80 -14.35
C VAL A 138 -2.66 7.67 -14.15
N LEU A 139 -3.68 7.89 -13.32
CA LEU A 139 -4.76 6.93 -13.10
C LEU A 139 -5.47 6.57 -14.42
N GLU A 140 -5.84 7.57 -15.22
CA GLU A 140 -6.54 7.36 -16.48
C GLU A 140 -5.73 6.52 -17.47
N TYR A 141 -4.42 6.73 -17.53
CA TYR A 141 -3.54 5.91 -18.36
C TYR A 141 -3.65 4.42 -18.03
N TYR A 142 -3.64 4.06 -16.74
CA TYR A 142 -3.75 2.67 -16.31
C TYR A 142 -5.17 2.12 -16.40
N GLN A 143 -6.19 2.93 -16.16
CA GLN A 143 -7.59 2.56 -16.40
C GLN A 143 -7.83 2.18 -17.87
N ASN A 144 -7.26 2.92 -18.79
CA ASN A 144 -7.36 2.63 -20.22
C ASN A 144 -6.57 1.39 -20.65
N ARG A 145 -5.43 1.15 -19.98
CA ARG A 145 -4.58 0.00 -20.23
C ARG A 145 -5.19 -1.30 -19.70
N TRP A 146 -5.85 -1.24 -18.55
CA TRP A 146 -6.44 -2.37 -17.85
C TRP A 146 -7.96 -2.21 -17.74
N ARG A 147 -8.65 -2.46 -18.84
CA ARG A 147 -10.10 -2.30 -18.92
C ARG A 147 -10.88 -3.41 -18.21
N TYR A 148 -10.24 -4.56 -17.99
CA TYR A 148 -10.77 -5.72 -17.29
C TYR A 148 -9.80 -6.07 -16.16
N ILE A 149 -10.31 -6.17 -14.95
CA ILE A 149 -9.52 -6.46 -13.76
C ILE A 149 -10.10 -7.68 -13.06
N LEU A 150 -9.22 -8.64 -12.77
CA LEU A 150 -9.56 -9.80 -11.96
C LEU A 150 -8.67 -9.82 -10.72
N VAL A 151 -9.29 -9.89 -9.55
CA VAL A 151 -8.60 -10.01 -8.27
C VAL A 151 -8.88 -11.38 -7.68
N ASP A 152 -7.82 -12.15 -7.48
CA ASP A 152 -7.88 -13.45 -6.82
C ASP A 152 -7.59 -13.30 -5.32
N GLU A 153 -8.03 -14.27 -4.52
CA GLU A 153 -7.88 -14.27 -3.06
C GLU A 153 -8.31 -12.95 -2.41
N TYR A 154 -9.45 -12.45 -2.82
CA TYR A 154 -9.97 -11.15 -2.39
C TYR A 154 -10.17 -11.05 -0.87
N GLN A 155 -10.42 -12.18 -0.18
CA GLN A 155 -10.53 -12.26 1.28
C GLN A 155 -9.27 -11.78 2.01
N ASP A 156 -8.09 -11.85 1.39
CA ASP A 156 -6.80 -11.42 1.96
C ASP A 156 -6.45 -9.96 1.66
N THR A 157 -7.35 -9.23 1.00
CA THR A 157 -7.13 -7.85 0.58
C THR A 157 -7.27 -6.88 1.75
N ASN A 158 -6.28 -6.02 1.98
CA ASN A 158 -6.40 -4.92 2.94
C ASN A 158 -7.07 -3.68 2.32
N HIS A 159 -7.33 -2.66 3.15
CA HIS A 159 -8.01 -1.44 2.70
C HIS A 159 -7.23 -0.69 1.60
N ALA A 160 -5.90 -0.61 1.70
CA ALA A 160 -5.07 0.04 0.68
C ALA A 160 -5.16 -0.67 -0.68
N GLN A 161 -5.13 -2.00 -0.67
CA GLN A 161 -5.30 -2.83 -1.88
C GLN A 161 -6.71 -2.68 -2.46
N PHE A 162 -7.73 -2.70 -1.61
CA PHE A 162 -9.11 -2.45 -2.02
C PHE A 162 -9.26 -1.09 -2.71
N ARG A 163 -8.67 -0.04 -2.13
CA ARG A 163 -8.72 1.31 -2.67
C ARG A 163 -8.02 1.42 -4.03
N LEU A 164 -6.88 0.74 -4.18
CA LEU A 164 -6.16 0.64 -5.45
C LEU A 164 -7.04 0.01 -6.55
N VAL A 165 -7.66 -1.13 -6.26
CA VAL A 165 -8.54 -1.84 -7.20
C VAL A 165 -9.76 -0.98 -7.55
N SER A 166 -10.37 -0.33 -6.57
CA SER A 166 -11.52 0.55 -6.76
C SER A 166 -11.21 1.72 -7.69
N LEU A 167 -10.04 2.35 -7.52
CA LEU A 167 -9.58 3.43 -8.39
C LEU A 167 -9.37 2.93 -9.84
N LEU A 168 -8.68 1.82 -10.02
CA LEU A 168 -8.42 1.25 -11.34
C LEU A 168 -9.69 0.81 -12.05
N ALA A 169 -10.65 0.24 -11.34
CA ALA A 169 -11.90 -0.28 -11.91
C ALA A 169 -12.96 0.82 -12.15
N ARG A 170 -12.80 2.00 -11.59
CA ARG A 170 -13.83 3.06 -11.58
C ARG A 170 -14.33 3.44 -12.98
N LYS A 171 -13.44 3.54 -13.96
CA LYS A 171 -13.79 4.05 -15.30
C LYS A 171 -14.63 3.07 -16.10
N TYR A 172 -14.24 1.80 -16.16
CA TYR A 172 -14.87 0.79 -17.00
C TYR A 172 -15.76 -0.19 -16.25
N GLN A 173 -15.64 -0.26 -14.93
CA GLN A 173 -16.44 -1.12 -14.04
C GLN A 173 -16.43 -2.62 -14.40
N ASN A 174 -15.37 -3.08 -15.05
CA ASN A 174 -15.15 -4.47 -15.42
C ASN A 174 -14.26 -5.16 -14.36
N LEU A 175 -14.83 -5.40 -13.20
CA LEU A 175 -14.13 -6.00 -12.06
C LEU A 175 -14.75 -7.37 -11.76
N CYS A 176 -13.90 -8.38 -11.66
CA CYS A 176 -14.24 -9.68 -11.14
C CYS A 176 -13.36 -9.98 -9.92
N VAL A 177 -13.97 -10.35 -8.82
CA VAL A 177 -13.27 -10.76 -7.60
C VAL A 177 -13.55 -12.23 -7.33
N VAL A 178 -12.50 -12.96 -6.98
CA VAL A 178 -12.56 -14.36 -6.61
C VAL A 178 -12.01 -14.50 -5.20
N GLY A 179 -12.74 -15.17 -4.34
CA GLY A 179 -12.32 -15.39 -2.96
C GLY A 179 -13.21 -16.42 -2.28
N ASP A 180 -12.74 -16.89 -1.13
CA ASP A 180 -13.43 -17.86 -0.29
C ASP A 180 -13.81 -17.17 1.03
N ASP A 181 -15.11 -16.95 1.24
CA ASP A 181 -15.64 -16.32 2.45
C ASP A 181 -15.36 -17.16 3.72
N ASP A 182 -15.26 -18.47 3.59
CA ASP A 182 -14.98 -19.39 4.70
C ASP A 182 -13.52 -19.33 5.18
N GLN A 183 -12.60 -18.82 4.36
CA GLN A 183 -11.19 -18.61 4.71
C GLN A 183 -10.88 -17.21 5.25
N SER A 184 -11.86 -16.33 5.32
CA SER A 184 -11.73 -14.97 5.84
C SER A 184 -11.49 -14.97 7.34
N ILE A 185 -10.22 -15.07 7.77
CA ILE A 185 -9.79 -14.97 9.17
C ILE A 185 -9.91 -13.53 9.69
N TYR A 186 -9.92 -12.56 8.80
CA TYR A 186 -10.09 -11.14 9.09
C TYR A 186 -11.40 -10.63 8.49
N LYS A 187 -12.43 -10.52 9.33
CA LYS A 187 -13.62 -9.73 8.97
C LYS A 187 -13.17 -8.31 8.71
N PHE A 188 -13.21 -7.88 7.46
CA PHE A 188 -13.04 -6.49 7.10
C PHE A 188 -14.09 -5.65 7.83
N ARG A 189 -13.67 -4.84 8.76
CA ARG A 189 -14.53 -3.82 9.36
C ARG A 189 -14.83 -2.78 8.27
N GLY A 190 -15.95 -2.93 7.58
CA GLY A 190 -16.53 -1.91 6.73
C GLY A 190 -16.48 -2.12 5.21
N ALA A 191 -15.99 -3.25 4.70
CA ALA A 191 -16.16 -3.61 3.30
C ALA A 191 -17.18 -4.75 3.18
N SER A 192 -18.45 -4.44 3.01
CA SER A 192 -19.40 -5.41 2.49
C SER A 192 -19.24 -5.51 0.97
N ILE A 193 -19.40 -6.70 0.44
CA ILE A 193 -19.47 -6.98 -1.02
C ILE A 193 -20.49 -6.06 -1.70
N GLU A 194 -21.50 -5.60 -0.96
CA GLU A 194 -22.55 -4.67 -1.40
C GLU A 194 -21.99 -3.29 -1.84
N ASN A 195 -20.82 -2.86 -1.34
CA ASN A 195 -20.20 -1.60 -1.73
C ASN A 195 -19.42 -1.65 -3.06
N ILE A 196 -19.33 -2.83 -3.69
CA ILE A 196 -18.65 -3.02 -4.98
C ILE A 196 -19.64 -2.99 -6.15
N ILE A 197 -20.91 -3.20 -5.88
CA ILE A 197 -21.98 -3.37 -6.89
C ILE A 197 -22.94 -2.16 -6.94
N SER A 198 -22.81 -1.21 -6.02
CA SER A 198 -23.65 0.00 -6.02
C SER A 198 -22.97 1.22 -6.60
#